data_f963f84cd599cff492d24a6b7c63600b
#
_entry.id   f963f84cd599cff492d24a6b7c63600b
#
_cell.length_a   1.000
_cell.length_b   1.000
_cell.length_c   1.000
_cell.angle_alpha   90.00
_cell.angle_beta   90.00
_cell.angle_gamma   90.00
#
_symmetry.space_group_name_H-M   'P 1'
#
loop_
_entity.id
_entity.type
_entity.pdbx_description
1 polymer ?
#
loop_
_entity_poly.entity_id
_entity_poly.type
_entity_poly.pdbx_seq_one_letter_code
_entity_poly.pdbx_strand_id
1 'polypeptide(L)'
;MVEPIKRREPRKLKRIFVRFGKDSPQHRVAAIQISTRGMFLATNHNIYPRGSELVIEFETPQGLLLARAVVRHAKRVAPQFERMERPGMGVELTTTPPELRDYLDFL
;
A
#
# COMPACT_ATOMS: atom_id res chain seq x y z
N MET A 1 6.23 21.38 -25.62
CA MET A 1 6.28 20.95 -24.88
C MET A 1 5.75 19.92 -24.57
N VAL A 2 5.79 19.48 -24.22
CA VAL A 2 5.38 18.52 -24.02
C VAL A 2 5.06 18.03 -22.91
N GLU A 3 4.47 17.54 -22.64
CA GLU A 3 4.13 17.09 -21.64
C GLU A 3 4.27 16.00 -21.29
N PRO A 4 4.47 15.85 -20.87
CA PRO A 4 4.84 14.85 -20.48
C PRO A 4 4.06 13.93 -20.07
N ILE A 5 4.14 13.39 -20.02
CA ILE A 5 3.74 12.42 -19.68
C ILE A 5 2.86 12.23 -18.79
N LYS A 6 2.39 11.59 -18.78
CA LYS A 6 1.64 11.29 -17.99
C LYS A 6 2.05 10.81 -16.89
N ARG A 7 1.84 11.17 -16.12
CA ARG A 7 2.34 10.85 -15.08
C ARG A 7 1.63 10.10 -14.21
N ARG A 8 2.14 9.34 -13.45
CA ARG A 8 1.53 8.73 -12.42
C ARG A 8 1.27 9.62 -11.32
N GLU A 9 0.43 9.27 -10.37
CA GLU A 9 0.24 9.96 -9.12
C GLU A 9 1.57 10.13 -8.43
N PRO A 10 1.88 11.30 -7.88
CA PRO A 10 3.10 11.44 -7.09
C PRO A 10 3.05 10.55 -5.88
N ARG A 11 4.16 9.96 -5.55
CA ARG A 11 4.26 9.11 -4.38
C ARG A 11 4.83 9.91 -3.23
N LYS A 12 4.18 9.77 -2.09
CA LYS A 12 4.59 10.48 -0.89
C LYS A 12 5.67 9.70 -0.18
N LEU A 13 6.60 10.40 0.43
CA LEU A 13 7.66 9.77 1.20
C LEU A 13 7.24 9.50 2.62
N LYS A 14 5.98 9.68 2.92
CA LYS A 14 5.45 9.41 4.24
C LYS A 14 5.37 7.93 4.49
N ARG A 15 5.31 7.61 5.76
CA ARG A 15 5.18 6.24 6.21
C ARG A 15 4.02 6.21 7.19
N ILE A 16 3.06 5.36 6.93
CA ILE A 16 1.93 5.18 7.85
C ILE A 16 1.81 3.70 8.16
N PHE A 17 1.07 3.40 9.22
CA PHE A 17 0.81 2.00 9.56
C PHE A 17 -0.60 1.65 9.16
N VAL A 18 -0.74 0.45 8.62
CA VAL A 18 -2.03 -0.08 8.19
C VAL A 18 -2.12 -1.53 8.62
N ARG A 19 -3.31 -2.09 8.56
CA ARG A 19 -3.49 -3.53 8.73
C ARG A 19 -4.02 -4.07 7.43
N PHE A 20 -3.58 -5.25 7.07
CA PHE A 20 -4.03 -5.87 5.84
C PHE A 20 -4.27 -7.36 6.03
N GLY A 21 -5.03 -7.94 5.13
CA GLY A 21 -5.25 -9.37 5.10
C GLY A 21 -6.13 -9.73 3.92
N LYS A 22 -6.33 -11.02 3.69
CA LYS A 22 -7.13 -11.46 2.55
C LYS A 22 -8.61 -11.30 2.81
N ASP A 23 -9.08 -11.69 3.97
CA ASP A 23 -10.49 -11.58 4.29
C ASP A 23 -10.76 -10.52 5.34
N SER A 24 -9.79 -10.25 6.16
CA SER A 24 -9.90 -9.23 7.20
C SER A 24 -8.53 -8.62 7.45
N PRO A 25 -8.48 -7.39 7.98
CA PRO A 25 -7.20 -6.72 8.22
C PRO A 25 -6.57 -7.26 9.51
N GLN A 26 -5.59 -8.13 9.37
CA GLN A 26 -4.97 -8.81 10.49
C GLN A 26 -3.52 -8.43 10.75
N HIS A 27 -2.79 -8.02 9.71
CA HIS A 27 -1.35 -7.86 9.82
C HIS A 27 -0.99 -6.38 9.79
N ARG A 28 -0.39 -5.89 10.87
CA ARG A 28 -0.02 -4.47 10.93
C ARG A 28 1.37 -4.30 10.33
N VAL A 29 1.49 -3.43 9.37
CA VAL A 29 2.73 -3.17 8.66
C VAL A 29 2.86 -1.70 8.33
N ALA A 30 4.06 -1.30 7.94
CA ALA A 30 4.29 0.05 7.43
C ALA A 30 3.92 0.08 5.95
N ALA A 31 3.19 1.12 5.57
CA ALA A 31 2.91 1.42 4.17
C ALA A 31 3.76 2.61 3.78
N ILE A 32 4.43 2.51 2.66
CA ILE A 32 5.32 3.56 2.16
C ILE A 32 5.03 3.80 0.68
N GLN A 33 5.67 4.83 0.12
CA GLN A 33 5.46 5.21 -1.27
C GLN A 33 3.98 5.38 -1.57
N ILE A 34 3.33 6.16 -0.74
CA ILE A 34 1.88 6.25 -0.69
C ILE A 34 1.36 7.20 -1.74
N SER A 35 0.28 6.81 -2.41
CA SER A 35 -0.47 7.69 -3.30
C SER A 35 -1.93 7.31 -3.19
N THR A 36 -2.79 8.07 -3.87
CA THR A 36 -4.22 7.74 -3.88
C THR A 36 -4.52 6.47 -4.65
N ARG A 37 -3.56 5.96 -5.41
CA ARG A 37 -3.76 4.75 -6.22
C ARG A 37 -3.19 3.51 -5.55
N GLY A 38 -2.26 3.65 -4.65
CA GLY A 38 -1.68 2.48 -4.02
C GLY A 38 -0.49 2.81 -3.16
N MET A 39 0.20 1.78 -2.73
CA MET A 39 1.31 1.92 -1.83
C MET A 39 2.12 0.64 -1.80
N PHE A 40 3.25 0.68 -1.12
CA PHE A 40 4.04 -0.51 -0.88
C PHE A 40 3.87 -0.91 0.59
N LEU A 41 3.45 -2.16 0.81
CA LEU A 41 3.30 -2.71 2.15
C LEU A 41 4.59 -3.42 2.49
N ALA A 42 5.33 -2.88 3.46
CA ALA A 42 6.65 -3.38 3.83
C ALA A 42 6.48 -4.52 4.81
N THR A 43 6.72 -5.74 4.37
CA THR A 43 6.56 -6.91 5.21
C THR A 43 7.45 -8.02 4.67
N ASN A 44 8.00 -8.84 5.57
CA ASN A 44 8.73 -10.05 5.17
C ASN A 44 7.91 -11.30 5.48
N HIS A 45 6.66 -11.10 5.91
CA HIS A 45 5.73 -12.20 6.16
C HIS A 45 4.45 -11.92 5.41
N ASN A 46 3.70 -12.95 5.11
CA ASN A 46 2.38 -12.79 4.50
C ASN A 46 2.45 -12.02 3.18
N ILE A 47 3.40 -12.41 2.34
CA ILE A 47 3.52 -11.82 1.02
C ILE A 47 2.70 -12.68 0.08
N TYR A 48 1.58 -12.13 -0.39
CA TYR A 48 0.67 -12.85 -1.27
C TYR A 48 1.06 -12.64 -2.72
N PRO A 49 0.74 -13.59 -3.59
CA PRO A 49 1.15 -13.47 -4.98
C PRO A 49 0.38 -12.37 -5.70
N ARG A 50 0.96 -11.92 -6.78
CA ARG A 50 0.35 -10.93 -7.65
C ARG A 50 -1.05 -11.38 -8.03
N GLY A 51 -1.99 -10.44 -7.99
CA GLY A 51 -3.39 -10.71 -8.27
C GLY A 51 -4.23 -11.00 -7.05
N SER A 52 -3.61 -11.22 -5.89
CA SER A 52 -4.36 -11.45 -4.66
C SER A 52 -5.13 -10.20 -4.27
N GLU A 53 -6.35 -10.41 -3.77
CA GLU A 53 -7.18 -9.31 -3.28
C GLU A 53 -7.02 -9.18 -1.79
N LEU A 54 -6.87 -7.96 -1.33
CA LEU A 54 -6.63 -7.67 0.08
C LEU A 54 -7.62 -6.65 0.59
N VAL A 55 -7.84 -6.69 1.89
CA VAL A 55 -8.54 -5.65 2.63
C VAL A 55 -7.48 -4.89 3.42
N ILE A 56 -7.53 -3.57 3.37
CA ILE A 56 -6.57 -2.73 4.08
C ILE A 56 -7.33 -1.77 4.97
N GLU A 57 -6.94 -1.73 6.25
CA GLU A 57 -7.53 -0.83 7.22
C GLU A 57 -6.55 0.28 7.53
N PHE A 58 -7.02 1.51 7.40
CA PHE A 58 -6.23 2.72 7.66
C PHE A 58 -6.70 3.39 8.91
N GLU A 59 -5.77 3.80 9.76
CA GLU A 59 -6.07 4.64 10.91
C GLU A 59 -5.95 6.09 10.46
N THR A 60 -7.07 6.81 10.47
CA THR A 60 -7.08 8.19 10.02
C THR A 60 -7.66 9.08 11.12
N PRO A 61 -7.50 10.41 10.99
CA PRO A 61 -8.13 11.31 11.96
C PRO A 61 -9.63 11.15 12.05
N GLN A 62 -10.28 10.64 11.01
CA GLN A 62 -11.72 10.38 11.03
C GLN A 62 -12.05 8.98 11.53
N GLY A 63 -11.05 8.20 11.95
CA GLY A 63 -11.29 6.86 12.44
C GLY A 63 -10.72 5.82 11.50
N LEU A 64 -11.19 4.59 11.66
CA LEU A 64 -10.71 3.47 10.87
C LEU A 64 -11.46 3.41 9.56
N LEU A 65 -10.74 3.39 8.46
CA LEU A 65 -11.33 3.32 7.13
C LEU A 65 -10.79 2.11 6.40
N LEU A 66 -11.66 1.45 5.67
CA LEU A 66 -11.31 0.23 4.94
C LEU A 66 -11.24 0.50 3.45
N ALA A 67 -10.28 -0.14 2.80
CA ALA A 67 -10.19 -0.12 1.36
C ALA A 67 -9.94 -1.53 0.86
N ARG A 68 -10.18 -1.75 -0.41
CA ARG A 68 -9.81 -2.99 -1.07
C ARG A 68 -8.67 -2.72 -2.01
N ALA A 69 -7.82 -3.72 -2.17
CA ALA A 69 -6.64 -3.58 -2.99
C ALA A 69 -6.31 -4.89 -3.67
N VAL A 70 -5.46 -4.82 -4.68
CA VAL A 70 -4.97 -6.00 -5.36
C VAL A 70 -3.45 -5.92 -5.39
N VAL A 71 -2.79 -7.05 -5.18
CA VAL A 71 -1.34 -7.12 -5.22
C VAL A 71 -0.90 -7.02 -6.68
N ARG A 72 -0.10 -6.01 -6.99
CA ARG A 72 0.46 -5.83 -8.33
C ARG A 72 1.89 -6.31 -8.41
N HIS A 73 2.59 -6.31 -7.30
CA HIS A 73 3.99 -6.67 -7.28
C HIS A 73 4.30 -7.31 -5.93
N ALA A 74 4.88 -8.50 -5.96
CA ALA A 74 5.28 -9.19 -4.73
C ALA A 74 6.78 -9.35 -4.77
N LYS A 75 7.44 -8.91 -3.69
CA LYS A 75 8.89 -8.94 -3.61
C LYS A 75 9.30 -9.71 -2.37
N ARG A 76 9.89 -10.88 -2.60
CA ARG A 76 10.43 -11.69 -1.53
C ARG A 76 11.94 -11.54 -1.53
N VAL A 77 12.52 -11.42 -0.36
CA VAL A 77 13.95 -11.20 -0.20
C VAL A 77 14.46 -12.20 0.81
N ALA A 78 15.56 -12.88 0.48
CA ALA A 78 16.17 -13.79 1.43
C ALA A 78 16.66 -13.00 2.65
N PRO A 79 16.60 -13.59 3.85
CA PRO A 79 16.93 -12.83 5.06
C PRO A 79 18.28 -12.13 5.03
N GLN A 80 19.27 -12.73 4.39
CA GLN A 80 20.61 -12.14 4.36
C GLN A 80 20.66 -10.88 3.49
N PHE A 81 19.64 -10.62 2.67
CA PHE A 81 19.63 -9.46 1.80
C PHE A 81 18.64 -8.39 2.24
N GLU A 82 17.94 -8.57 3.37
CA GLU A 82 16.89 -7.63 3.76
C GLU A 82 17.42 -6.26 4.10
N ARG A 83 18.70 -6.13 4.37
CA ARG A 83 19.28 -4.81 4.59
C ARG A 83 19.42 -4.04 3.30
N MET A 84 19.58 -4.75 2.19
CA MET A 84 19.83 -4.10 0.90
C MET A 84 18.55 -3.92 0.11
N GLU A 85 17.57 -4.78 0.32
CA GLU A 85 16.30 -4.72 -0.39
C GLU A 85 15.18 -4.92 0.59
N ARG A 86 14.09 -4.21 0.34
CA ARG A 86 12.94 -4.28 1.24
C ARG A 86 11.91 -5.25 0.68
N PRO A 87 11.58 -6.30 1.41
CA PRO A 87 10.53 -7.21 0.97
C PRO A 87 9.16 -6.62 1.20
N GLY A 88 8.17 -7.06 0.43
CA GLY A 88 6.82 -6.60 0.61
C GLY A 88 6.00 -6.72 -0.65
N MET A 89 4.91 -5.95 -0.68
CA MET A 89 3.97 -5.99 -1.79
C MET A 89 3.61 -4.60 -2.23
N GLY A 90 3.71 -4.35 -3.54
CA GLY A 90 3.12 -3.17 -4.13
C GLY A 90 1.66 -3.46 -4.41
N VAL A 91 0.75 -2.65 -3.86
CA VAL A 91 -0.67 -2.88 -4.01
C VAL A 91 -1.33 -1.69 -4.67
N GLU A 92 -2.37 -1.98 -5.43
CA GLU A 92 -3.20 -0.94 -6.04
C GLU A 92 -4.55 -0.95 -5.36
N LEU A 93 -5.00 0.23 -4.93
CA LEU A 93 -6.30 0.36 -4.29
C LEU A 93 -7.37 0.26 -5.37
N THR A 94 -8.35 -0.62 -5.14
CA THR A 94 -9.43 -0.84 -6.11
C THR A 94 -10.74 -0.26 -5.65
N THR A 95 -10.94 -0.12 -4.35
CA THR A 95 -12.14 0.50 -3.78
C THR A 95 -11.68 1.35 -2.62
N THR A 96 -11.86 2.65 -2.74
CA THR A 96 -11.37 3.61 -1.76
C THR A 96 -12.49 4.57 -1.39
N PRO A 97 -12.89 4.62 -0.11
CA PRO A 97 -13.88 5.61 0.31
C PRO A 97 -13.37 7.03 0.06
N PRO A 98 -14.26 7.98 -0.23
CA PRO A 98 -13.81 9.35 -0.49
C PRO A 98 -13.00 9.95 0.65
N GLU A 99 -13.38 9.68 1.88
CA GLU A 99 -12.64 10.19 3.04
C GLU A 99 -11.22 9.68 3.07
N LEU A 100 -11.02 8.43 2.69
CA LEU A 100 -9.68 7.85 2.65
C LEU A 100 -8.88 8.44 1.51
N ARG A 101 -9.50 8.64 0.36
CA ARG A 101 -8.81 9.26 -0.77
C ARG A 101 -8.32 10.65 -0.38
N ASP A 102 -9.18 11.42 0.29
CA ASP A 102 -8.80 12.76 0.72
C ASP A 102 -7.63 12.70 1.70
N TYR A 103 -7.67 11.75 2.62
CA TYR A 103 -6.58 11.59 3.58
C TYR A 103 -5.27 11.25 2.89
N LEU A 104 -5.30 10.32 1.95
CA LEU A 104 -4.09 9.92 1.25
C LEU A 104 -3.52 11.06 0.41
N ASP A 105 -4.41 11.85 -0.18
CA ASP A 105 -3.98 12.99 -0.96
C ASP A 105 -3.37 14.07 -0.08
N PHE A 106 -3.86 14.19 1.14
CA PHE A 106 -3.38 15.19 2.09
C PHE A 106 -1.97 14.85 2.59
N LEU A 107 -1.65 13.57 2.72
CA LEU A 107 -0.34 13.17 3.19
C LEU A 107 0.73 13.73 2.26
#